data_b7edd1ef9c7b66a9e46481547fc75853
#
_entry.id   b7edd1ef9c7b66a9e46481547fc75853
#
_cell.length_a   1.000
_cell.length_b   1.000
_cell.length_c   1.000
_cell.angle_alpha   90.00
_cell.angle_beta   90.00
_cell.angle_gamma   90.00
#
_symmetry.space_group_name_H-M   'P 1'
#
loop_
_entity.id
_entity.type
_entity.pdbx_description
1 polymer ?
#
loop_
_entity_poly.entity_id
_entity_poly.type
_entity_poly.pdbx_seq_one_letter_code
_entity_poly.pdbx_strand_id
1 'polypeptide(L)'
;MGLREYCRYIHPYSELEGLQQAHTVGYSASRSQGGVLLEVWCKQGGRIARRQAFWPGGEFRRAMLVMRYLCENGVGLEQWLEVLDDLGVPHRSMDAAENPAKTRESTENSAQFVSFAGF
;
A
#
# COMPACT_ATOMS: atom_id res chain seq x y z
N MET A 1 -9.03 -25.72 -10.36
CA MET A 1 -8.77 -24.55 -9.91
C MET A 1 -7.98 -24.52 -8.68
N GLY A 2 -7.01 -23.80 -8.61
CA GLY A 2 -6.17 -23.76 -7.46
C GLY A 2 -6.64 -22.74 -6.46
N LEU A 3 -6.05 -22.77 -5.30
CA LEU A 3 -6.32 -21.79 -4.32
C LEU A 3 -5.64 -20.51 -4.70
N ARG A 4 -6.31 -19.39 -4.46
CA ARG A 4 -5.70 -18.12 -4.72
C ARG A 4 -4.74 -17.81 -3.58
N GLU A 5 -3.53 -17.45 -3.88
CA GLU A 5 -2.56 -17.10 -2.86
C GLU A 5 -2.83 -15.70 -2.34
N TYR A 6 -2.81 -15.56 -1.02
CA TYR A 6 -3.14 -14.32 -0.38
C TYR A 6 -2.50 -14.30 1.01
N CYS A 7 -1.94 -13.17 1.41
CA CYS A 7 -1.48 -12.99 2.76
C CYS A 7 -1.88 -11.62 3.27
N ARG A 8 -1.94 -11.50 4.59
CA ARG A 8 -2.36 -10.25 5.20
C ARG A 8 -1.69 -10.12 6.54
N TYR A 9 -1.10 -8.97 6.80
CA TYR A 9 -0.46 -8.68 8.06
C TYR A 9 -1.06 -7.41 8.62
N ILE A 10 -1.24 -7.33 9.93
CA ILE A 10 -1.91 -6.21 10.57
C ILE A 10 -1.00 -5.62 11.64
N HIS A 11 -0.91 -4.31 11.69
CA HIS A 11 -0.12 -3.63 12.71
C HIS A 11 -1.05 -2.62 13.39
N PRO A 12 -1.59 -2.94 14.57
CA PRO A 12 -2.47 -2.01 15.26
C PRO A 12 -1.68 -1.00 16.07
N TYR A 13 -2.20 0.19 16.17
CA TYR A 13 -1.60 1.24 16.97
C TYR A 13 -2.61 1.68 18.00
N SER A 14 -2.18 1.77 19.27
CA SER A 14 -3.06 2.20 20.33
C SER A 14 -3.16 3.71 20.36
N GLU A 15 -4.22 4.18 20.97
CA GLU A 15 -4.38 5.59 21.13
C GLU A 15 -3.37 6.09 22.16
N LEU A 16 -2.75 7.24 21.90
CA LEU A 16 -1.87 7.90 22.83
C LEU A 16 -2.43 9.29 22.97
N GLU A 17 -2.96 9.57 24.15
CA GLU A 17 -3.64 10.81 24.39
C GLU A 17 -2.80 12.01 23.98
N GLY A 18 -3.38 12.86 23.15
CA GLY A 18 -2.66 14.03 22.70
C GLY A 18 -1.63 13.80 21.62
N LEU A 19 -1.38 12.54 21.27
CA LEU A 19 -0.35 12.24 20.27
C LEU A 19 -0.86 11.48 19.07
N GLN A 20 -1.71 10.49 19.27
CA GLN A 20 -2.25 9.74 18.13
C GLN A 20 -3.56 9.09 18.50
N GLN A 21 -4.38 8.87 17.51
CA GLN A 21 -5.63 8.15 17.67
C GLN A 21 -5.36 6.68 17.37
N ALA A 22 -6.17 5.81 17.93
CA ALA A 22 -6.06 4.39 17.64
C ALA A 22 -6.30 4.17 16.16
N HIS A 23 -5.48 3.36 15.53
CA HIS A 23 -5.66 3.05 14.12
C HIS A 23 -4.97 1.73 13.79
N THR A 24 -5.26 1.19 12.64
CA THR A 24 -4.70 -0.09 12.21
C THR A 24 -4.20 0.06 10.80
N VAL A 25 -3.01 -0.47 10.55
CA VAL A 25 -2.47 -0.48 9.21
C VAL A 25 -2.38 -1.93 8.77
N GLY A 26 -2.84 -2.22 7.57
CA GLY A 26 -2.80 -3.57 7.05
C GLY A 26 -1.98 -3.65 5.79
N TYR A 27 -1.37 -4.79 5.58
CA TYR A 27 -0.47 -5.03 4.46
C TYR A 27 -0.86 -6.35 3.86
N SER A 28 -1.22 -6.38 2.59
CA SER A 28 -1.63 -7.63 1.98
C SER A 28 -1.03 -7.81 0.60
N ALA A 29 -0.92 -9.04 0.20
CA ALA A 29 -0.46 -9.38 -1.14
C ALA A 29 -1.33 -10.51 -1.64
N SER A 30 -1.67 -10.46 -2.94
CA SER A 30 -2.45 -11.53 -3.53
C SER A 30 -1.89 -11.82 -4.92
N ARG A 31 -1.95 -13.09 -5.29
CA ARG A 31 -1.47 -13.48 -6.60
C ARG A 31 -2.42 -12.93 -7.66
N SER A 32 -1.86 -12.34 -8.69
CA SER A 32 -2.65 -11.76 -9.74
C SER A 32 -2.06 -12.22 -11.06
N GLN A 33 -2.80 -12.09 -12.13
CA GLN A 33 -2.30 -12.51 -13.42
C GLN A 33 -1.06 -11.67 -13.77
N GLY A 34 0.03 -12.31 -14.00
CA GLY A 34 1.27 -11.65 -14.36
C GLY A 34 2.10 -11.15 -13.21
N GLY A 35 1.70 -11.39 -11.98
CA GLY A 35 2.49 -10.93 -10.85
C GLY A 35 1.74 -10.96 -9.55
N VAL A 36 1.97 -9.98 -8.70
CA VAL A 36 1.37 -9.92 -7.38
C VAL A 36 0.79 -8.53 -7.15
N LEU A 37 -0.41 -8.47 -6.61
CA LEU A 37 -1.01 -7.20 -6.23
C LEU A 37 -0.69 -6.95 -4.76
N LEU A 38 -0.14 -5.79 -4.48
CA LEU A 38 0.22 -5.38 -3.12
C LEU A 38 -0.72 -4.30 -2.67
N GLU A 39 -1.11 -4.34 -1.41
CA GLU A 39 -2.01 -3.33 -0.89
C GLU A 39 -1.64 -2.96 0.54
N VAL A 40 -1.67 -1.68 0.84
CA VAL A 40 -1.51 -1.19 2.20
C VAL A 40 -2.73 -0.34 2.48
N TRP A 41 -3.32 -0.51 3.66
CA TRP A 41 -4.48 0.28 4.03
C TRP A 41 -4.37 0.73 5.48
N CYS A 42 -5.07 1.80 5.80
CA CYS A 42 -5.09 2.34 7.15
C CYS A 42 -6.54 2.58 7.53
N LYS A 43 -6.96 2.05 8.68
CA LYS A 43 -8.30 2.25 9.17
C LYS A 43 -8.23 3.06 10.45
N GLN A 44 -8.94 4.16 10.50
CA GLN A 44 -8.93 5.02 11.65
C GLN A 44 -10.30 5.67 11.80
N GLY A 45 -10.96 5.42 12.93
CA GLY A 45 -12.23 6.09 13.22
C GLY A 45 -13.30 5.91 12.16
N GLY A 46 -13.46 4.81 11.57
CA GLY A 46 -14.48 4.60 10.56
C GLY A 46 -14.07 4.97 9.16
N ARG A 47 -12.87 5.52 8.99
CA ARG A 47 -12.36 5.84 7.69
C ARG A 47 -11.32 4.81 7.27
N ILE A 48 -11.27 4.52 5.98
CA ILE A 48 -10.27 3.60 5.44
C ILE A 48 -9.62 4.28 4.26
N ALA A 49 -8.30 4.33 4.28
CA ALA A 49 -7.53 4.79 3.14
C ALA A 49 -6.71 3.61 2.66
N ARG A 50 -6.60 3.43 1.37
CA ARG A 50 -5.83 2.29 0.83
C ARG A 50 -5.05 2.69 -0.40
N ARG A 51 -3.95 1.99 -0.61
CA ARG A 51 -3.09 2.20 -1.76
C ARG A 51 -2.70 0.84 -2.31
N GLN A 52 -2.62 0.75 -3.61
CA GLN A 52 -2.30 -0.51 -4.26
C GLN A 52 -1.15 -0.33 -5.23
N ALA A 53 -0.38 -1.38 -5.41
CA ALA A 53 0.68 -1.40 -6.42
C ALA A 53 0.78 -2.81 -6.96
N PHE A 54 1.14 -2.93 -8.22
CA PHE A 54 1.28 -4.22 -8.86
C PHE A 54 2.75 -4.52 -9.07
N TRP A 55 3.18 -5.71 -8.72
CA TRP A 55 4.56 -6.17 -8.89
C TRP A 55 4.59 -7.11 -10.09
N PRO A 56 4.96 -6.61 -11.28
CA PRO A 56 4.97 -7.47 -12.47
C PRO A 56 6.00 -8.57 -12.31
N GLY A 57 5.57 -9.80 -12.58
CA GLY A 57 6.48 -10.93 -12.49
C GLY A 57 6.88 -11.29 -11.07
N GLY A 58 6.27 -10.69 -10.06
CA GLY A 58 6.66 -10.97 -8.70
C GLY A 58 6.26 -12.37 -8.25
N GLU A 59 7.06 -12.94 -7.34
CA GLU A 59 6.74 -14.20 -6.75
C GLU A 59 6.00 -13.96 -5.47
N PHE A 60 4.93 -14.72 -5.25
CA PHE A 60 4.11 -14.51 -4.07
C PHE A 60 4.89 -14.66 -2.78
N ARG A 61 5.81 -15.64 -2.72
CA ARG A 61 6.59 -15.84 -1.51
C ARG A 61 7.43 -14.60 -1.17
N ARG A 62 8.04 -14.01 -2.18
CA ARG A 62 8.83 -12.80 -1.93
C ARG A 62 7.94 -11.64 -1.52
N ALA A 63 6.75 -11.56 -2.12
CA ALA A 63 5.82 -10.50 -1.76
C ALA A 63 5.37 -10.65 -0.31
N MET A 64 5.18 -11.88 0.16
CA MET A 64 4.83 -12.10 1.55
C MET A 64 5.90 -11.55 2.47
N LEU A 65 7.16 -11.82 2.14
CA LEU A 65 8.25 -11.35 2.97
C LEU A 65 8.34 -9.83 2.97
N VAL A 66 8.09 -9.22 1.83
CA VAL A 66 8.12 -7.78 1.74
C VAL A 66 7.00 -7.16 2.57
N MET A 67 5.79 -7.68 2.45
CA MET A 67 4.66 -7.11 3.19
C MET A 67 4.83 -7.34 4.69
N ARG A 68 5.43 -8.48 5.08
CA ARG A 68 5.71 -8.72 6.47
C ARG A 68 6.74 -7.72 6.99
N TYR A 69 7.75 -7.43 6.18
CA TYR A 69 8.76 -6.44 6.55
C TYR A 69 8.13 -5.07 6.76
N LEU A 70 7.24 -4.67 5.86
CA LEU A 70 6.55 -3.39 6.01
C LEU A 70 5.74 -3.36 7.30
N CYS A 71 5.08 -4.47 7.61
CA CYS A 71 4.27 -4.55 8.81
C CYS A 71 5.14 -4.47 10.06
N GLU A 72 6.23 -5.22 10.08
CA GLU A 72 7.10 -5.24 11.26
C GLU A 72 7.77 -3.92 11.51
N ASN A 73 7.94 -3.13 10.47
CA ASN A 73 8.58 -1.83 10.60
C ASN A 73 7.59 -0.67 10.61
N GLY A 74 6.29 -0.98 10.64
CA GLY A 74 5.28 0.06 10.78
C GLY A 74 5.28 1.07 9.65
N VAL A 75 5.54 0.62 8.42
CA VAL A 75 5.63 1.53 7.28
C VAL A 75 4.23 2.00 6.89
N GLY A 76 4.04 3.30 6.79
CA GLY A 76 2.73 3.87 6.50
C GLY A 76 2.46 4.04 5.01
N LEU A 77 1.25 4.49 4.71
CA LEU A 77 0.81 4.66 3.34
C LEU A 77 1.65 5.67 2.57
N GLU A 78 2.24 6.59 3.27
CA GLU A 78 2.99 7.64 2.59
C GLU A 78 4.42 7.25 2.26
N GLN A 79 4.94 6.23 2.93
CA GLN A 79 6.32 5.83 2.71
C GLN A 79 6.46 4.49 2.02
N TRP A 80 5.40 3.71 1.91
CA TRP A 80 5.56 2.33 1.50
C TRP A 80 6.13 2.14 0.10
N LEU A 81 5.76 3.01 -0.85
CA LEU A 81 6.31 2.88 -2.20
C LEU A 81 7.80 3.19 -2.23
N GLU A 82 8.21 4.14 -1.40
CA GLU A 82 9.61 4.48 -1.30
C GLU A 82 10.40 3.31 -0.71
N VAL A 83 9.81 2.62 0.26
CA VAL A 83 10.45 1.46 0.86
C VAL A 83 10.54 0.32 -0.17
N LEU A 84 9.51 0.16 -1.01
CA LEU A 84 9.56 -0.84 -2.07
C LEU A 84 10.73 -0.54 -3.01
N ASP A 85 10.95 0.74 -3.33
CA ASP A 85 12.08 1.11 -4.17
C ASP A 85 13.40 0.75 -3.49
N ASP A 86 13.50 1.04 -2.20
CA ASP A 86 14.72 0.73 -1.46
C ASP A 86 14.99 -0.77 -1.40
N LEU A 87 13.93 -1.56 -1.38
CA LEU A 87 14.06 -3.01 -1.32
C LEU A 87 14.27 -3.62 -2.71
N GLY A 88 14.28 -2.79 -3.74
CA GLY A 88 14.48 -3.30 -5.09
C GLY A 88 13.26 -4.00 -5.66
N VAL A 89 12.07 -3.65 -5.21
CA VAL A 89 10.85 -4.28 -5.69
C VAL A 89 10.28 -3.49 -6.85
N PRO A 90 10.25 -4.06 -8.06
CA PRO A 90 9.62 -3.36 -9.17
C PRO A 90 8.14 -3.24 -8.89
N HIS A 91 7.57 -2.10 -9.12
CA HIS A 91 6.15 -1.94 -8.86
C HIS A 91 5.57 -0.85 -9.73
N ARG A 92 4.26 -0.91 -9.90
CA ARG A 92 3.53 0.07 -10.66
C ARG A 92 2.33 0.45 -9.82
N SER A 93 2.20 1.72 -9.51
CA SER A 93 1.10 2.17 -8.67
C SER A 93 -0.23 1.95 -9.38
N MET A 94 -1.21 1.47 -8.66
CA MET A 94 -2.52 1.25 -9.22
C MET A 94 -3.49 2.36 -8.83
N ASP A 95 -3.07 3.21 -7.90
CA ASP A 95 -3.96 4.25 -7.46
C ASP A 95 -4.22 5.30 -8.50
N ALA A 96 -3.21 5.60 -9.23
CA ALA A 96 -3.33 6.64 -10.21
C ALA A 96 -4.34 6.34 -11.24
N ALA A 97 -4.57 5.11 -11.42
CA ALA A 97 -5.47 4.74 -12.42
C ALA A 97 -6.84 5.22 -12.14
N GLU A 98 -7.11 5.47 -10.91
CA GLU A 98 -8.32 5.86 -10.61
C GLU A 98 -8.62 7.20 -11.00
N ASN A 99 -7.67 7.92 -11.29
CA ASN A 99 -7.84 9.19 -11.55
C ASN A 99 -7.39 9.55 -12.77
N PRO A 100 -7.75 8.92 -13.74
CA PRO A 100 -7.18 9.06 -14.97
C PRO A 100 -7.53 10.29 -15.45
N ALA A 101 -8.32 10.68 -15.21
CA ALA A 101 -8.59 11.75 -15.78
C ALA A 101 -7.84 12.75 -15.33
N LYS A 102 -7.54 12.61 -14.77
CA LYS A 102 -6.86 13.47 -14.34
C LYS A 102 -5.75 13.56 -14.78
N THR A 103 -5.63 13.14 -15.17
CA THR A 103 -4.73 13.10 -15.46
C THR A 103 -4.19 13.88 -16.04
N ARG A 104 -3.94 14.17 -15.92
CA ARG A 104 -3.42 14.72 -16.24
C ARG A 104 -2.87 15.53 -16.15
N GLU A 105 -2.65 15.76 -15.64
CA GLU A 105 -2.19 16.33 -15.38
C GLU A 105 -1.65 16.47 -14.99
N SER A 106 -1.45 16.50 -14.50
CA SER A 106 -1.03 16.59 -13.96
C SER A 106 -0.46 16.70 -13.60
N THR A 107 -0.17 16.76 -13.25
CA THR A 107 0.24 16.87 -12.81
C THR A 107 0.41 17.27 -12.42
N GLU A 108 0.37 17.48 -12.07
CA GLU A 108 0.35 17.70 -11.54
C GLU A 108 0.31 17.54 -11.04
N ASN A 109 0.34 17.53 -10.66
CA ASN A 109 0.20 17.29 -10.01
C ASN A 109 0.39 16.80 -9.60
N SER A 110 0.76 16.56 -9.33
CA SER A 110 0.86 16.09 -8.88
C SER A 110 0.90 16.09 -8.29
N ALA A 111 1.04 16.39 -8.01
CA ALA A 111 0.93 16.36 -7.38
C ALA A 111 0.37 16.60 -6.90
N GLN A 112 0.17 16.75 -6.74
CA GLN A 112 -0.44 16.78 -6.28
C GLN A 112 -0.98 16.29 -5.91
N PHE A 113 -0.88 16.10 -5.70
CA PHE A 113 -1.40 15.42 -5.29
C PHE A 113 -1.40 14.99 -4.66
N VAL A 114 -1.09 15.11 -4.30
CA VAL A 114 -1.12 14.57 -3.60
C VAL A 114 -1.42 14.64 -2.81
N SER A 115 -1.56 15.05 -2.53
CA SER A 115 -1.89 14.93 -1.67
C SER A 115 -2.67 14.71 -1.21
N PHE A 116 -2.82 14.75 -1.09
CA PHE A 116 -3.44 14.23 -0.55
C PHE A 116 -3.60 13.79 0.05
N ALA A 117 -3.44 14.02 0.15
CA ALA A 117 -3.41 13.46 0.71
C ALA A 117 -3.41 13.14 1.42
N GLY A 118 -3.29 13.67 1.42
CA GLY A 118 -2.85 13.24 2.40
C GLY A 118 -3.50 12.57 3.17
N PHE A 119 -3.44 12.47 3.58
CA PHE A 119 -3.95 11.93 4.46
C PHE A 119 -3.26 11.78 5.55
#